data_9939be101955fd3e3b13137aaa682853
#
_entry.id   9939be101955fd3e3b13137aaa682853
#
_cell.length_a   1.000
_cell.length_b   1.000
_cell.length_c   1.000
_cell.angle_alpha   90.00
_cell.angle_beta   90.00
_cell.angle_gamma   90.00
#
_symmetry.space_group_name_H-M   'P 1'
#
loop_
_entity.id
_entity.type
_entity.pdbx_description
1 polymer ?
#
loop_
_entity_poly.entity_id
_entity_poly.type
_entity_poly.pdbx_seq_one_letter_code
_entity_poly.pdbx_strand_id
1 'polypeptide(L)'
;ELDVQTSQFEALPVKSTNFCQIFKAQVEQSTLQKLTNKEVGWTFNDQEEVAVIDMRLGIEKNFLFGHKCRVLDPNKGEDIMLTGGIWNQTDHEFSYDPSAPADAEFIVNLTRSAFTGSNGSRRKILVAGSGLIDLLNKIEHTKTVGATQTVTKWGIDFTELRSKFGVLYVIHSEVFDLCGFPKNGMVIDPQYLTKYSFIPMNAERLDLKRSGQRNTDAVIITEASCLVLRYPRTHMRVVAQG
;
A
#
# COMPACT_ATOMS: atom_id res chain seq x y z
N GLU A 1 42.77 22.87 23.45
CA GLU A 1 42.15 21.98 24.49
C GLU A 1 41.18 22.71 25.43
N LEU A 2 41.19 24.04 25.41
CA LEU A 2 40.29 24.88 26.23
C LEU A 2 39.23 25.59 25.41
N ASP A 3 39.08 25.26 24.14
CA ASP A 3 38.03 25.82 23.30
C ASP A 3 36.69 25.08 23.57
N VAL A 4 35.78 25.80 24.21
CA VAL A 4 34.42 25.35 24.51
C VAL A 4 33.45 25.60 23.35
N GLN A 5 33.92 26.15 22.24
CA GLN A 5 33.11 26.39 21.03
C GLN A 5 33.07 25.14 20.13
N THR A 6 32.30 24.15 20.52
CA THR A 6 31.86 23.09 19.62
C THR A 6 30.74 23.64 18.73
N SER A 7 30.83 23.40 17.42
CA SER A 7 29.76 23.73 16.50
C SER A 7 28.47 23.05 16.95
N GLN A 8 27.40 23.83 17.14
CA GLN A 8 26.10 23.30 17.49
C GLN A 8 25.57 22.42 16.35
N PHE A 9 25.16 21.22 16.69
CA PHE A 9 24.43 20.36 15.76
C PHE A 9 22.93 20.66 15.89
N GLU A 10 22.40 21.44 14.93
CA GLU A 10 20.98 21.68 14.82
C GLU A 10 20.38 20.81 13.72
N ALA A 11 19.63 19.77 14.10
CA ALA A 11 18.80 18.99 13.19
C ALA A 11 17.36 19.29 13.46
N LEU A 12 16.77 20.24 12.72
CA LEU A 12 15.35 20.52 12.78
C LEU A 12 14.58 19.56 11.87
N PRO A 13 13.49 18.96 12.34
CA PRO A 13 12.66 18.08 11.50
C PRO A 13 11.95 18.93 10.43
N VAL A 14 12.00 18.46 9.19
CA VAL A 14 11.24 19.05 8.08
C VAL A 14 9.81 18.59 8.15
N LYS A 15 8.86 19.52 8.19
CA LYS A 15 7.43 19.25 8.22
C LYS A 15 6.96 18.74 6.85
N SER A 16 6.40 17.55 6.80
CA SER A 16 5.64 17.04 5.66
C SER A 16 4.16 16.90 6.01
N THR A 17 3.29 17.07 5.02
CA THR A 17 1.84 16.97 5.20
C THR A 17 1.26 16.01 4.19
N ASN A 18 0.25 15.24 4.60
CA ASN A 18 -0.58 14.45 3.69
C ASN A 18 -2.06 14.77 3.93
N PHE A 19 -2.94 14.44 2.98
CA PHE A 19 -4.38 14.64 3.13
C PHE A 19 -5.06 13.33 3.54
N CYS A 20 -6.03 13.42 4.44
CA CYS A 20 -6.98 12.34 4.65
C CYS A 20 -7.99 12.35 3.50
N GLN A 21 -8.14 11.21 2.83
CA GLN A 21 -9.12 11.01 1.77
C GLN A 21 -10.33 10.27 2.32
N ILE A 22 -11.51 10.69 1.88
CA ILE A 22 -12.77 10.01 2.19
C ILE A 22 -13.05 9.03 1.06
N PHE A 23 -13.09 7.74 1.41
CA PHE A 23 -13.49 6.66 0.53
C PHE A 23 -14.94 6.29 0.81
N LYS A 24 -15.74 6.15 -0.24
CA LYS A 24 -17.15 5.76 -0.14
C LYS A 24 -17.49 4.74 -1.20
N ALA A 25 -18.23 3.71 -0.80
CA ALA A 25 -18.90 2.78 -1.70
C ALA A 25 -20.36 2.69 -1.30
N GLN A 26 -21.27 2.63 -2.28
CA GLN A 26 -22.70 2.53 -2.04
C GLN A 26 -23.26 1.32 -2.81
N VAL A 27 -24.00 0.49 -2.11
CA VAL A 27 -24.75 -0.64 -2.69
C VAL A 27 -26.21 -0.38 -2.47
N GLU A 28 -26.99 -0.41 -3.56
CA GLU A 28 -28.45 -0.25 -3.51
C GLU A 28 -29.13 -1.48 -4.14
N GLN A 29 -30.20 -1.94 -3.51
CA GLN A 29 -31.02 -3.02 -4.03
C GLN A 29 -32.51 -2.63 -4.02
N SER A 30 -33.15 -2.67 -5.18
CA SER A 30 -34.58 -2.43 -5.29
C SER A 30 -35.40 -3.63 -4.85
N THR A 31 -36.68 -3.38 -4.48
CA THR A 31 -37.61 -4.47 -4.11
C THR A 31 -37.82 -5.45 -5.27
N LEU A 32 -37.85 -4.98 -6.52
CA LEU A 32 -37.94 -5.84 -7.70
C LEU A 32 -36.72 -6.75 -7.84
N GLN A 33 -35.52 -6.22 -7.63
CA GLN A 33 -34.27 -6.98 -7.67
C GLN A 33 -34.23 -8.08 -6.61
N LYS A 34 -34.77 -7.82 -5.40
CA LYS A 34 -34.89 -8.85 -4.34
C LYS A 34 -35.80 -10.02 -4.74
N LEU A 35 -36.81 -9.75 -5.58
CA LEU A 35 -37.73 -10.80 -6.05
C LEU A 35 -37.13 -11.62 -7.20
N THR A 36 -36.39 -10.96 -8.11
CA THR A 36 -35.77 -11.60 -9.28
C THR A 36 -34.47 -12.35 -8.95
N ASN A 37 -33.71 -11.92 -7.95
CA ASN A 37 -32.44 -12.57 -7.56
C ASN A 37 -32.60 -13.92 -6.87
N LYS A 38 -33.83 -14.38 -6.62
CA LYS A 38 -34.08 -15.69 -5.98
C LYS A 38 -33.60 -16.88 -6.81
N GLU A 39 -33.53 -16.75 -8.13
CA GLU A 39 -33.11 -17.83 -9.02
C GLU A 39 -31.58 -18.05 -9.02
N VAL A 40 -30.79 -16.99 -8.79
CA VAL A 40 -29.32 -17.05 -8.86
C VAL A 40 -28.67 -17.24 -7.48
N GLY A 41 -29.45 -17.18 -6.40
CA GLY A 41 -28.93 -17.33 -5.02
C GLY A 41 -28.06 -16.16 -4.53
N TRP A 42 -27.94 -15.08 -5.31
CA TRP A 42 -27.13 -13.91 -4.95
C TRP A 42 -27.90 -12.99 -4.01
N THR A 43 -27.38 -12.81 -2.80
CA THR A 43 -28.03 -12.02 -1.75
C THR A 43 -27.48 -10.58 -1.69
N PHE A 44 -28.20 -9.71 -0.97
CA PHE A 44 -27.74 -8.34 -0.71
C PHE A 44 -26.43 -8.31 0.11
N ASN A 45 -26.27 -9.27 1.04
CA ASN A 45 -25.05 -9.39 1.81
C ASN A 45 -23.84 -9.77 0.94
N ASP A 46 -24.03 -10.62 -0.08
CA ASP A 46 -22.95 -10.96 -1.02
C ASP A 46 -22.50 -9.74 -1.82
N GLN A 47 -23.44 -8.87 -2.22
CA GLN A 47 -23.11 -7.60 -2.88
C GLN A 47 -22.37 -6.63 -1.95
N GLU A 48 -22.77 -6.57 -0.68
CA GLU A 48 -22.08 -5.77 0.35
C GLU A 48 -20.65 -6.27 0.55
N GLU A 49 -20.43 -7.58 0.64
CA GLU A 49 -19.11 -8.19 0.81
C GLU A 49 -18.18 -7.86 -0.38
N VAL A 50 -18.68 -8.02 -1.60
CA VAL A 50 -17.92 -7.65 -2.82
C VAL A 50 -17.58 -6.16 -2.84
N ALA A 51 -18.51 -5.29 -2.46
CA ALA A 51 -18.27 -3.84 -2.40
C ALA A 51 -17.21 -3.47 -1.35
N VAL A 52 -17.16 -4.18 -0.20
CA VAL A 52 -16.12 -4.02 0.82
C VAL A 52 -14.75 -4.43 0.27
N ILE A 53 -14.68 -5.55 -0.45
CA ILE A 53 -13.44 -6.04 -1.05
C ILE A 53 -12.93 -5.05 -2.10
N ASP A 54 -13.80 -4.60 -3.00
CA ASP A 54 -13.45 -3.62 -4.05
C ASP A 54 -13.00 -2.28 -3.47
N MET A 55 -13.70 -1.80 -2.42
CA MET A 55 -13.31 -0.59 -1.70
C MET A 55 -11.93 -0.74 -1.04
N ARG A 56 -11.63 -1.88 -0.41
CA ARG A 56 -10.31 -2.15 0.19
C ARG A 56 -9.22 -2.14 -0.86
N LEU A 57 -9.46 -2.76 -2.01
CA LEU A 57 -8.53 -2.74 -3.14
C LEU A 57 -8.30 -1.32 -3.65
N GLY A 58 -9.36 -0.51 -3.76
CA GLY A 58 -9.27 0.90 -4.12
C GLY A 58 -8.47 1.73 -3.11
N ILE A 59 -8.64 1.47 -1.81
CA ILE A 59 -7.85 2.11 -0.74
C ILE A 59 -6.39 1.71 -0.85
N GLU A 60 -6.08 0.43 -1.07
CA GLU A 60 -4.70 -0.06 -1.24
C GLU A 60 -4.01 0.60 -2.44
N LYS A 61 -4.69 0.70 -3.59
CA LYS A 61 -4.19 1.43 -4.78
C LYS A 61 -3.84 2.87 -4.45
N ASN A 62 -4.71 3.58 -3.73
CA ASN A 62 -4.46 4.96 -3.33
C ASN A 62 -3.33 5.08 -2.31
N PHE A 63 -3.24 4.16 -1.36
CA PHE A 63 -2.16 4.17 -0.36
C PHE A 63 -0.80 3.84 -0.96
N LEU A 64 -0.76 3.02 -2.01
CA LEU A 64 0.49 2.73 -2.72
C LEU A 64 0.85 3.86 -3.70
N PHE A 65 -0.05 4.22 -4.62
CA PHE A 65 0.27 5.04 -5.79
C PHE A 65 -0.44 6.40 -5.85
N GLY A 66 -1.30 6.74 -4.89
CA GLY A 66 -2.06 7.99 -4.88
C GLY A 66 -1.17 9.23 -5.02
N HIS A 67 -1.68 10.24 -5.70
CA HIS A 67 -1.07 11.57 -5.77
C HIS A 67 -1.73 12.52 -4.80
N LYS A 68 -0.92 13.17 -3.96
CA LYS A 68 -1.42 14.22 -3.07
C LYS A 68 -1.86 15.42 -3.89
N CYS A 69 -3.15 15.63 -4.00
CA CYS A 69 -3.69 16.80 -4.69
C CYS A 69 -5.04 17.23 -4.10
N ARG A 70 -5.44 18.44 -4.45
CA ARG A 70 -6.74 19.01 -4.18
C ARG A 70 -7.43 19.28 -5.50
N VAL A 71 -8.55 18.64 -5.71
CA VAL A 71 -9.34 18.72 -6.95
C VAL A 71 -10.68 19.36 -6.63
N LEU A 72 -11.05 20.39 -7.36
CA LEU A 72 -12.36 21.00 -7.27
C LEU A 72 -13.39 20.12 -8.01
N ASP A 73 -14.44 19.67 -7.33
CA ASP A 73 -15.58 19.01 -7.98
C ASP A 73 -16.37 20.06 -8.77
N PRO A 74 -16.40 20.00 -10.11
CA PRO A 74 -17.08 21.00 -10.93
C PRO A 74 -18.61 21.00 -10.74
N ASN A 75 -19.18 19.90 -10.23
CA ASN A 75 -20.64 19.77 -10.05
C ASN A 75 -21.12 20.33 -8.70
N LYS A 76 -20.27 20.20 -7.66
CA LYS A 76 -20.64 20.57 -6.29
C LYS A 76 -19.94 21.83 -5.81
N GLY A 77 -18.86 22.27 -6.48
CA GLY A 77 -18.03 23.37 -6.03
C GLY A 77 -17.24 23.08 -4.75
N GLU A 78 -17.11 21.79 -4.37
CA GLU A 78 -16.41 21.35 -3.18
C GLU A 78 -15.02 20.83 -3.53
N ASP A 79 -14.08 21.01 -2.61
CA ASP A 79 -12.72 20.48 -2.76
C ASP A 79 -12.65 19.02 -2.34
N ILE A 80 -12.22 18.17 -3.25
CA ILE A 80 -11.88 16.77 -3.00
C ILE A 80 -10.39 16.69 -2.67
N MET A 81 -10.06 16.21 -1.47
CA MET A 81 -8.68 16.00 -1.04
C MET A 81 -8.27 14.55 -1.32
N LEU A 82 -7.24 14.36 -2.14
CA LEU A 82 -6.67 13.06 -2.46
C LEU A 82 -5.41 12.83 -1.65
N THR A 83 -5.29 11.63 -1.07
CA THR A 83 -4.13 11.24 -0.26
C THR A 83 -2.92 10.92 -1.15
N GLY A 84 -1.73 11.33 -0.71
CA GLY A 84 -0.48 10.91 -1.33
C GLY A 84 -0.12 9.49 -0.93
N GLY A 85 0.10 8.62 -1.90
CA GLY A 85 0.57 7.26 -1.69
C GLY A 85 2.02 7.20 -1.26
N ILE A 86 2.41 6.08 -0.67
CA ILE A 86 3.77 5.87 -0.16
C ILE A 86 4.82 5.89 -1.27
N TRP A 87 4.46 5.48 -2.50
CA TRP A 87 5.32 5.57 -3.68
C TRP A 87 5.80 7.00 -3.93
N ASN A 88 4.89 7.96 -3.83
CA ASN A 88 5.18 9.37 -4.07
C ASN A 88 5.77 10.11 -2.86
N GLN A 89 5.72 9.52 -1.66
CA GLN A 89 6.33 10.05 -0.46
C GLN A 89 7.79 9.61 -0.27
N THR A 90 8.26 8.63 -1.06
CA THR A 90 9.59 8.01 -0.93
C THR A 90 10.58 8.68 -1.89
N ASP A 91 11.72 9.10 -1.38
CA ASP A 91 12.77 9.76 -2.16
C ASP A 91 13.87 8.79 -2.64
N HIS A 92 14.01 7.64 -1.98
CA HIS A 92 15.06 6.66 -2.28
C HIS A 92 14.59 5.67 -3.34
N GLU A 93 15.41 5.45 -4.38
CA GLU A 93 15.10 4.56 -5.49
C GLU A 93 16.24 3.59 -5.78
N PHE A 94 15.89 2.36 -6.01
CA PHE A 94 16.77 1.31 -6.53
C PHE A 94 16.27 0.91 -7.91
N SER A 95 17.02 1.30 -8.93
CA SER A 95 16.72 0.98 -10.33
C SER A 95 17.49 -0.25 -10.77
N TYR A 96 16.85 -1.15 -11.52
CA TYR A 96 17.46 -2.35 -12.05
C TYR A 96 16.99 -2.65 -13.47
N ASP A 97 17.80 -3.37 -14.23
CA ASP A 97 17.44 -3.84 -15.58
C ASP A 97 16.73 -5.21 -15.47
N PRO A 98 15.45 -5.30 -15.84
CA PRO A 98 14.70 -6.56 -15.80
C PRO A 98 15.11 -7.56 -16.89
N SER A 99 15.93 -7.15 -17.85
CA SER A 99 16.47 -8.02 -18.91
C SER A 99 17.82 -8.63 -18.52
N ALA A 100 18.46 -8.12 -17.48
CA ALA A 100 19.70 -8.66 -16.96
C ALA A 100 19.47 -10.05 -16.34
N PRO A 101 20.45 -10.97 -16.44
CA PRO A 101 20.33 -12.26 -15.78
C PRO A 101 20.13 -12.09 -14.28
N ALA A 102 19.14 -12.82 -13.75
CA ALA A 102 18.83 -12.81 -12.33
C ALA A 102 19.96 -13.51 -11.54
N ASP A 103 20.82 -12.70 -10.93
CA ASP A 103 21.99 -13.18 -10.19
C ASP A 103 21.89 -12.90 -8.69
N ALA A 104 22.65 -13.65 -7.88
CA ALA A 104 22.77 -13.40 -6.45
C ALA A 104 23.28 -11.98 -6.14
N GLU A 105 24.00 -11.36 -7.07
CA GLU A 105 24.46 -9.98 -6.97
C GLU A 105 23.27 -8.99 -6.88
N PHE A 106 22.20 -9.26 -7.63
CA PHE A 106 20.97 -8.46 -7.55
C PHE A 106 20.41 -8.43 -6.11
N ILE A 107 20.29 -9.61 -5.44
CA ILE A 107 19.79 -9.68 -4.06
C ILE A 107 20.71 -8.93 -3.11
N VAL A 108 22.03 -9.06 -3.28
CA VAL A 108 23.02 -8.37 -2.44
C VAL A 108 22.92 -6.86 -2.63
N ASN A 109 22.82 -6.37 -3.86
CA ASN A 109 22.69 -4.94 -4.16
C ASN A 109 21.36 -4.37 -3.67
N LEU A 110 20.25 -5.11 -3.86
CA LEU A 110 18.93 -4.74 -3.35
C LEU A 110 18.96 -4.61 -1.81
N THR A 111 19.46 -5.62 -1.10
CA THR A 111 19.53 -5.61 0.36
C THR A 111 20.51 -4.56 0.87
N ARG A 112 21.65 -4.38 0.21
CA ARG A 112 22.58 -3.30 0.54
C ARG A 112 21.92 -1.93 0.42
N SER A 113 21.25 -1.66 -0.70
CA SER A 113 20.55 -0.38 -0.91
C SER A 113 19.43 -0.17 0.11
N ALA A 114 18.67 -1.22 0.41
CA ALA A 114 17.56 -1.15 1.37
C ALA A 114 17.99 -0.83 2.81
N PHE A 115 19.18 -1.27 3.24
CA PHE A 115 19.60 -1.19 4.65
C PHE A 115 20.76 -0.22 4.92
N THR A 116 21.42 0.33 3.89
CA THR A 116 22.54 1.26 4.07
C THR A 116 22.12 2.70 3.82
N GLY A 117 22.71 3.62 4.58
CA GLY A 117 22.53 5.08 4.37
C GLY A 117 21.24 5.69 4.93
N SER A 118 20.35 4.90 5.52
CA SER A 118 19.04 5.37 5.95
C SER A 118 18.78 5.36 7.45
N ASN A 119 19.68 4.75 8.24
CA ASN A 119 19.50 4.56 9.70
C ASN A 119 18.14 3.96 10.11
N GLY A 120 17.51 3.23 9.20
CA GLY A 120 16.23 2.57 9.43
C GLY A 120 16.35 1.26 10.20
N SER A 121 15.22 0.57 10.38
CA SER A 121 15.20 -0.72 11.04
C SER A 121 15.92 -1.79 10.21
N ARG A 122 16.44 -2.83 10.90
CA ARG A 122 17.03 -3.99 10.23
C ARG A 122 16.01 -5.02 9.73
N ARG A 123 14.74 -4.71 9.84
CA ARG A 123 13.63 -5.55 9.39
C ARG A 123 12.70 -4.70 8.56
N LYS A 124 12.62 -4.99 7.26
CA LYS A 124 11.79 -4.25 6.31
C LYS A 124 10.90 -5.21 5.54
N ILE A 125 9.86 -4.70 4.92
CA ILE A 125 8.91 -5.45 4.09
C ILE A 125 9.10 -5.01 2.65
N LEU A 126 9.28 -5.95 1.74
CA LEU A 126 9.23 -5.73 0.29
C LEU A 126 7.83 -6.14 -0.20
N VAL A 127 7.05 -5.17 -0.61
CA VAL A 127 5.79 -5.37 -1.34
C VAL A 127 6.11 -5.29 -2.82
N ALA A 128 5.81 -6.33 -3.59
CA ALA A 128 6.25 -6.42 -4.97
C ALA A 128 5.18 -6.98 -5.89
N GLY A 129 5.24 -6.59 -7.18
CA GLY A 129 4.45 -7.18 -8.24
C GLY A 129 4.94 -8.56 -8.66
N SER A 130 4.13 -9.27 -9.43
CA SER A 130 4.37 -10.66 -9.85
C SER A 130 5.70 -10.85 -10.58
N GLY A 131 6.09 -9.91 -11.44
CA GLY A 131 7.32 -10.01 -12.23
C GLY A 131 8.60 -9.88 -11.39
N LEU A 132 8.58 -9.05 -10.33
CA LEU A 132 9.72 -8.96 -9.41
C LEU A 132 9.80 -10.19 -8.52
N ILE A 133 8.67 -10.74 -8.08
CA ILE A 133 8.62 -12.01 -7.32
C ILE A 133 9.13 -13.18 -8.16
N ASP A 134 8.73 -13.27 -9.44
CA ASP A 134 9.22 -14.29 -10.36
C ASP A 134 10.76 -14.23 -10.53
N LEU A 135 11.31 -13.02 -10.65
CA LEU A 135 12.74 -12.80 -10.70
C LEU A 135 13.45 -13.29 -9.44
N LEU A 136 12.92 -12.95 -8.25
CA LEU A 136 13.47 -13.41 -6.97
C LEU A 136 13.43 -14.94 -6.85
N ASN A 137 12.32 -15.58 -7.22
CA ASN A 137 12.16 -17.02 -7.19
C ASN A 137 13.16 -17.74 -8.13
N LYS A 138 13.40 -17.20 -9.33
CA LYS A 138 14.40 -17.74 -10.25
C LYS A 138 15.81 -17.74 -9.69
N ILE A 139 16.18 -16.69 -8.94
CA ILE A 139 17.47 -16.59 -8.25
C ILE A 139 17.59 -17.66 -7.16
N GLU A 140 16.56 -17.88 -6.37
CA GLU A 140 16.52 -18.88 -5.31
C GLU A 140 16.67 -20.30 -5.84
N HIS A 141 16.03 -20.63 -6.96
CA HIS A 141 16.16 -21.93 -7.60
C HIS A 141 17.55 -22.19 -8.21
N THR A 142 18.26 -21.15 -8.61
CA THR A 142 19.58 -21.30 -9.26
C THR A 142 20.70 -21.50 -8.25
N LYS A 143 20.52 -21.01 -7.02
CA LYS A 143 21.50 -21.16 -5.93
C LYS A 143 20.76 -21.60 -4.68
N THR A 144 21.15 -22.75 -4.10
CA THR A 144 20.74 -23.18 -2.77
C THR A 144 21.26 -22.17 -1.72
N VAL A 145 20.76 -20.95 -1.80
CA VAL A 145 21.04 -19.89 -0.83
C VAL A 145 20.13 -20.12 0.37
N GLY A 146 20.75 -20.38 1.48
CA GLY A 146 20.23 -20.74 2.79
C GLY A 146 18.73 -20.60 2.98
N ALA A 147 18.13 -21.69 3.44
CA ALA A 147 16.72 -21.94 3.70
C ALA A 147 15.82 -20.70 3.72
N THR A 148 15.09 -20.49 2.65
CA THR A 148 13.95 -19.58 2.60
C THR A 148 12.93 -20.08 3.62
N GLN A 149 12.74 -19.35 4.71
CA GLN A 149 11.74 -19.68 5.72
C GLN A 149 10.49 -18.85 5.47
N THR A 150 9.36 -19.54 5.37
CA THR A 150 8.06 -18.86 5.43
C THR A 150 7.78 -18.51 6.88
N VAL A 151 7.51 -17.24 7.15
CA VAL A 151 7.20 -16.75 8.50
C VAL A 151 5.84 -16.08 8.47
N THR A 152 4.90 -16.62 9.26
CA THR A 152 3.57 -16.02 9.43
C THR A 152 3.65 -14.87 10.44
N LYS A 153 3.33 -13.65 10.02
CA LYS A 153 3.18 -12.48 10.89
C LYS A 153 1.89 -11.77 10.57
N TRP A 154 1.16 -11.37 11.61
CA TRP A 154 -0.15 -10.70 11.47
C TRP A 154 -1.16 -11.44 10.59
N GLY A 155 -1.06 -12.81 10.54
CA GLY A 155 -1.92 -13.64 9.70
C GLY A 155 -1.54 -13.66 8.21
N ILE A 156 -0.37 -13.14 7.85
CA ILE A 156 0.15 -13.10 6.48
C ILE A 156 1.45 -13.92 6.42
N ASP A 157 1.57 -14.74 5.40
CA ASP A 157 2.77 -15.53 5.13
C ASP A 157 3.77 -14.72 4.31
N PHE A 158 4.95 -14.53 4.86
CA PHE A 158 6.05 -13.83 4.23
C PHE A 158 7.18 -14.79 3.87
N THR A 159 7.78 -14.57 2.72
CA THR A 159 9.08 -15.17 2.38
C THR A 159 10.19 -14.32 2.99
N GLU A 160 11.06 -14.92 3.78
CA GLU A 160 12.11 -14.21 4.51
C GLU A 160 13.44 -14.30 3.77
N LEU A 161 13.95 -13.16 3.30
CA LEU A 161 15.31 -13.02 2.76
C LEU A 161 16.24 -12.48 3.84
N ARG A 162 17.14 -13.33 4.31
CA ARG A 162 18.14 -12.97 5.34
C ARG A 162 19.46 -12.58 4.70
N SER A 163 19.96 -11.40 5.05
CA SER A 163 21.28 -10.93 4.67
C SER A 163 22.05 -10.44 5.90
N LYS A 164 23.37 -10.24 5.77
CA LYS A 164 24.18 -9.62 6.83
C LYS A 164 23.76 -8.16 7.10
N PHE A 165 23.09 -7.51 6.17
CA PHE A 165 22.59 -6.14 6.31
C PHE A 165 21.28 -6.08 7.11
N GLY A 166 20.42 -7.08 6.98
CA GLY A 166 19.12 -7.15 7.64
C GLY A 166 18.24 -8.25 7.08
N VAL A 167 16.98 -8.21 7.48
CA VAL A 167 15.94 -9.17 7.08
C VAL A 167 14.89 -8.44 6.25
N LEU A 168 14.64 -8.94 5.06
CA LEU A 168 13.62 -8.45 4.13
C LEU A 168 12.48 -9.49 4.05
N TYR A 169 11.28 -9.06 4.44
CA TYR A 169 10.07 -9.86 4.32
C TYR A 169 9.41 -9.56 2.99
N VAL A 170 9.28 -10.55 2.12
CA VAL A 170 8.73 -10.38 0.77
C VAL A 170 7.28 -10.81 0.74
N ILE A 171 6.43 -9.97 0.17
CA ILE A 171 5.00 -10.24 -0.06
C ILE A 171 4.61 -9.81 -1.47
N HIS A 172 3.77 -10.58 -2.12
CA HIS A 172 3.14 -10.21 -3.38
C HIS A 172 1.94 -9.29 -3.14
N SER A 173 1.81 -8.23 -3.94
CA SER A 173 0.60 -7.41 -4.01
C SER A 173 0.11 -7.32 -5.46
N GLU A 174 -1.12 -7.78 -5.69
CA GLU A 174 -1.77 -7.70 -7.00
C GLU A 174 -1.98 -6.25 -7.48
N VAL A 175 -1.94 -5.29 -6.55
CA VAL A 175 -2.11 -3.87 -6.88
C VAL A 175 -1.02 -3.36 -7.82
N PHE A 176 0.21 -3.86 -7.68
CA PHE A 176 1.30 -3.53 -8.61
C PHE A 176 0.98 -4.01 -10.03
N ASP A 177 0.45 -5.23 -10.16
CA ASP A 177 0.07 -5.82 -11.44
C ASP A 177 -1.12 -5.07 -12.06
N LEU A 178 -2.14 -4.76 -11.28
CA LEU A 178 -3.32 -4.02 -11.71
C LEU A 178 -3.01 -2.56 -12.13
N CYS A 179 -1.97 -1.96 -11.54
CA CYS A 179 -1.51 -0.61 -11.90
C CYS A 179 -0.51 -0.59 -13.07
N GLY A 180 -0.17 -1.75 -13.65
CA GLY A 180 0.75 -1.87 -14.78
C GLY A 180 2.23 -1.84 -14.40
N PHE A 181 2.56 -2.10 -13.14
CA PHE A 181 3.93 -2.13 -12.60
C PHE A 181 4.36 -3.52 -12.08
N PRO A 182 4.16 -4.62 -12.82
CA PRO A 182 4.41 -5.98 -12.31
C PRO A 182 5.86 -6.24 -11.91
N LYS A 183 6.81 -5.52 -12.51
CA LYS A 183 8.25 -5.67 -12.24
C LYS A 183 8.75 -4.73 -11.14
N ASN A 184 7.88 -3.89 -10.58
CA ASN A 184 8.25 -2.94 -9.55
C ASN A 184 7.92 -3.46 -8.15
N GLY A 185 8.50 -2.81 -7.16
CA GLY A 185 8.24 -3.11 -5.76
C GLY A 185 8.56 -1.93 -4.86
N MET A 186 8.25 -2.08 -3.59
CA MET A 186 8.51 -1.07 -2.59
C MET A 186 8.99 -1.69 -1.29
N VAL A 187 10.14 -1.26 -0.82
CA VAL A 187 10.66 -1.62 0.50
C VAL A 187 10.14 -0.62 1.53
N ILE A 188 9.44 -1.14 2.51
CA ILE A 188 8.76 -0.36 3.55
C ILE A 188 9.38 -0.70 4.91
N ASP A 189 9.66 0.31 5.70
CA ASP A 189 10.02 0.16 7.11
C ASP A 189 8.77 0.30 7.98
N PRO A 190 8.27 -0.81 8.60
CA PRO A 190 7.01 -0.78 9.36
C PRO A 190 7.06 0.15 10.57
N GLN A 191 8.24 0.45 11.11
CA GLN A 191 8.38 1.34 12.27
C GLN A 191 8.06 2.80 11.93
N TYR A 192 8.24 3.17 10.67
CA TYR A 192 8.07 4.54 10.20
C TYR A 192 6.88 4.71 9.26
N LEU A 193 5.99 3.72 9.21
CA LEU A 193 4.72 3.77 8.50
C LEU A 193 3.57 3.90 9.50
N THR A 194 2.71 4.90 9.32
CA THR A 194 1.56 5.13 10.21
C THR A 194 0.30 5.40 9.38
N LYS A 195 -0.76 4.63 9.64
CA LYS A 195 -2.10 4.92 9.13
C LYS A 195 -2.81 5.83 10.12
N TYR A 196 -3.26 6.98 9.64
CA TYR A 196 -4.16 7.85 10.38
C TYR A 196 -5.57 7.64 9.85
N SER A 197 -6.48 7.25 10.74
CA SER A 197 -7.89 7.04 10.44
C SER A 197 -8.71 8.06 11.21
N PHE A 198 -9.41 8.94 10.49
CA PHE A 198 -10.35 9.89 11.07
C PHE A 198 -11.72 9.25 11.23
N ILE A 199 -12.16 8.50 10.21
CA ILE A 199 -13.36 7.66 10.26
C ILE A 199 -12.89 6.24 9.94
N PRO A 200 -12.98 5.29 10.88
CA PRO A 200 -12.70 3.88 10.58
C PRO A 200 -13.73 3.33 9.59
N MET A 201 -13.37 2.29 8.85
CA MET A 201 -14.28 1.66 7.91
C MET A 201 -15.57 1.24 8.62
N ASN A 202 -16.68 1.79 8.19
CA ASN A 202 -18.02 1.54 8.73
C ASN A 202 -19.00 1.35 7.58
N ALA A 203 -19.90 0.38 7.74
CA ALA A 203 -21.01 0.13 6.83
C ALA A 203 -22.31 0.56 7.53
N GLU A 204 -22.99 1.55 6.95
CA GLU A 204 -24.24 2.10 7.47
C GLU A 204 -25.39 1.69 6.52
N ARG A 205 -26.41 1.06 7.09
CA ARG A 205 -27.63 0.69 6.36
C ARG A 205 -28.63 1.83 6.37
N LEU A 206 -29.05 2.26 5.21
CA LEU A 206 -30.06 3.29 5.01
C LEU A 206 -31.35 2.67 4.49
N ASP A 207 -32.44 2.90 5.22
CA ASP A 207 -33.79 2.58 4.75
C ASP A 207 -34.36 3.79 3.98
N LEU A 208 -34.13 3.80 2.66
CA LEU A 208 -34.58 4.87 1.78
C LEU A 208 -36.11 4.83 1.54
N LYS A 209 -36.75 3.69 1.83
CA LYS A 209 -38.22 3.56 1.80
C LYS A 209 -38.87 4.38 2.91
N ARG A 210 -38.28 4.33 4.11
CA ARG A 210 -38.82 5.04 5.28
C ARG A 210 -38.67 6.56 5.14
N SER A 211 -37.65 7.02 4.42
CA SER A 211 -37.46 8.43 4.10
C SER A 211 -38.36 8.94 2.95
N GLY A 212 -39.10 8.06 2.26
CA GLY A 212 -39.96 8.42 1.12
C GLY A 212 -39.21 8.80 -0.16
N GLN A 213 -37.90 8.63 -0.20
CA GLN A 213 -37.07 9.03 -1.34
C GLN A 213 -37.04 8.00 -2.45
N ARG A 214 -36.85 6.72 -2.11
CA ARG A 214 -36.74 5.61 -3.09
C ARG A 214 -37.21 4.29 -2.46
N ASN A 215 -37.76 3.39 -3.31
CA ASN A 215 -38.12 2.04 -2.85
C ASN A 215 -36.94 1.06 -2.92
N THR A 216 -35.82 1.45 -2.26
CA THR A 216 -34.57 0.71 -2.24
C THR A 216 -34.02 0.65 -0.82
N ASP A 217 -33.33 -0.43 -0.50
CA ASP A 217 -32.46 -0.51 0.66
C ASP A 217 -31.04 -0.22 0.19
N ALA A 218 -30.30 0.59 0.93
CA ALA A 218 -28.94 0.96 0.60
C ALA A 218 -28.00 0.70 1.76
N VAL A 219 -26.75 0.36 1.44
CA VAL A 219 -25.62 0.33 2.39
C VAL A 219 -24.57 1.29 1.88
N ILE A 220 -24.13 2.20 2.75
CA ILE A 220 -23.03 3.10 2.48
C ILE A 220 -21.84 2.67 3.33
N ILE A 221 -20.75 2.32 2.67
CA ILE A 221 -19.48 2.00 3.30
C ILE A 221 -18.62 3.26 3.23
N THR A 222 -18.11 3.71 4.37
CA THR A 222 -17.30 4.94 4.44
C THR A 222 -16.04 4.68 5.25
N GLU A 223 -14.92 5.20 4.76
CA GLU A 223 -13.65 5.29 5.49
C GLU A 223 -12.98 6.63 5.18
N ALA A 224 -12.46 7.32 6.20
CA ALA A 224 -11.64 8.50 6.02
C ALA A 224 -10.27 8.26 6.65
N SER A 225 -9.26 8.10 5.81
CA SER A 225 -7.91 7.73 6.28
C SER A 225 -6.81 8.24 5.34
N CYS A 226 -5.58 8.22 5.83
CA CYS A 226 -4.38 8.47 5.06
C CYS A 226 -3.22 7.64 5.60
N LEU A 227 -2.22 7.42 4.74
CA LEU A 227 -0.98 6.74 5.08
C LEU A 227 0.17 7.75 5.06
N VAL A 228 0.98 7.76 6.11
CA VAL A 228 2.08 8.71 6.25
C VAL A 228 3.37 7.96 6.51
N LEU A 229 4.39 8.28 5.72
CA LEU A 229 5.76 7.86 5.94
C LEU A 229 6.47 8.88 6.83
N ARG A 230 7.07 8.40 7.91
CA ARG A 230 8.11 9.14 8.62
C ARG A 230 9.46 8.71 8.06
N TYR A 231 10.39 9.62 8.00
CA TYR A 231 11.73 9.36 7.47
C TYR A 231 11.72 8.70 6.08
N PRO A 232 11.35 9.43 5.02
CA PRO A 232 11.19 8.90 3.65
C PRO A 232 12.40 8.11 3.14
N ARG A 233 13.61 8.44 3.59
CA ARG A 233 14.85 7.75 3.21
C ARG A 233 14.99 6.33 3.74
N THR A 234 14.18 5.92 4.73
CA THR A 234 14.18 4.53 5.24
C THR A 234 13.39 3.59 4.36
N HIS A 235 12.56 4.15 3.49
CA HIS A 235 11.77 3.43 2.49
C HIS A 235 12.45 3.53 1.13
N MET A 236 12.19 2.59 0.23
CA MET A 236 12.85 2.54 -1.07
C MET A 236 11.89 2.03 -2.14
N ARG A 237 11.84 2.71 -3.28
CA ARG A 237 11.18 2.20 -4.48
C ARG A 237 12.14 1.27 -5.21
N VAL A 238 11.63 0.15 -5.71
CA VAL A 238 12.34 -0.77 -6.61
C VAL A 238 11.71 -0.62 -7.99
N VAL A 239 12.48 -0.09 -8.93
CA VAL A 239 11.98 0.30 -10.24
C VAL A 239 12.71 -0.48 -11.31
N ALA A 240 11.96 -1.17 -12.17
CA ALA A 240 12.51 -1.79 -13.38
C ALA A 240 12.74 -0.71 -14.43
N GLN A 241 13.97 -0.59 -14.93
CA GLN A 241 14.28 0.23 -16.10
C GLN A 241 13.80 -0.51 -17.34
N GLY A 242 12.80 0.05 -18.04
CA GLY A 242 12.25 -0.47 -19.27
C GLY A 242 12.83 0.18 -20.49
#